data_6742d2620d786474cfa6a9afb7bca72e
#
_entry.id   6742d2620d786474cfa6a9afb7bca72e
#
_cell.length_a   1.000
_cell.length_b   1.000
_cell.length_c   1.000
_cell.angle_alpha   90.00
_cell.angle_beta   90.00
_cell.angle_gamma   90.00
#
_symmetry.space_group_name_H-M   'P 1'
#
loop_
_entity.id
_entity.type
_entity.pdbx_description
1 polymer ?
#
loop_
_entity_poly.entity_id
_entity_poly.type
_entity_poly.pdbx_seq_one_letter_code
_entity_poly.pdbx_strand_id
1 'polypeptide(L)'
;MHHASIRTANIHRAIAFYEQLGFTVSDRFTTGYTLACWMEGLNGRIELIQIPEPKPAPDAFGDEHYVGYYHLSFDLTEATTDLPTWLDSLKERFKEVAKDEPSQFQPLKVLLEPTQQAIGNNVYEVAFIADTDGLPLEFIRRMN
;
A
#
# COMPACT_ATOMS: atom_id res chain seq x y z
N MET A 1 -10.41 -11.76 10.14
CA MET A 1 -10.78 -10.92 8.97
C MET A 1 -10.36 -11.64 7.70
N HIS A 2 -11.23 -11.68 6.66
CA HIS A 2 -10.89 -12.37 5.41
C HIS A 2 -10.01 -11.50 4.50
N HIS A 3 -10.43 -10.27 4.24
CA HIS A 3 -9.67 -9.31 3.42
C HIS A 3 -10.10 -7.87 3.70
N ALA A 4 -9.26 -6.93 3.29
CA ALA A 4 -9.62 -5.52 3.16
C ALA A 4 -9.88 -5.23 1.69
N SER A 5 -10.98 -4.58 1.37
CA SER A 5 -11.39 -4.30 -0.01
C SER A 5 -11.05 -2.86 -0.40
N ILE A 6 -10.42 -2.71 -1.55
CA ILE A 6 -9.95 -1.44 -2.09
C ILE A 6 -10.55 -1.25 -3.49
N ARG A 7 -11.22 -0.13 -3.70
CA ARG A 7 -11.62 0.30 -5.04
C ARG A 7 -10.45 1.01 -5.71
N THR A 8 -10.21 0.67 -6.98
CA THR A 8 -9.12 1.27 -7.76
C THR A 8 -9.61 1.78 -9.10
N ALA A 9 -9.00 2.84 -9.57
CA ALA A 9 -9.27 3.37 -10.90
C ALA A 9 -8.75 2.47 -12.02
N ASN A 10 -7.66 1.73 -11.75
CA ASN A 10 -7.01 0.87 -12.75
C ASN A 10 -6.40 -0.35 -12.05
N ILE A 11 -7.06 -1.52 -12.22
CA ILE A 11 -6.66 -2.73 -11.49
C ILE A 11 -5.28 -3.24 -11.91
N HIS A 12 -4.90 -3.08 -13.17
CA HIS A 12 -3.59 -3.56 -13.65
C HIS A 12 -2.45 -2.76 -13.02
N ARG A 13 -2.62 -1.45 -12.90
CA ARG A 13 -1.64 -0.59 -12.21
C ARG A 13 -1.60 -0.88 -10.72
N ALA A 14 -2.76 -1.10 -10.11
CA ALA A 14 -2.84 -1.44 -8.69
C ALA A 14 -2.15 -2.78 -8.41
N ILE A 15 -2.42 -3.82 -9.22
CA ILE A 15 -1.75 -5.13 -9.08
C ILE A 15 -0.23 -4.95 -9.19
N ALA A 16 0.25 -4.24 -10.21
CA ALA A 16 1.67 -4.02 -10.41
C ALA A 16 2.32 -3.31 -9.20
N PHE A 17 1.63 -2.33 -8.63
CA PHE A 17 2.07 -1.63 -7.42
C PHE A 17 2.21 -2.61 -6.23
N TYR A 18 1.14 -3.34 -5.91
CA TYR A 18 1.16 -4.25 -4.75
C TYR A 18 2.11 -5.43 -4.94
N GLU A 19 2.37 -5.87 -6.19
CA GLU A 19 3.40 -6.87 -6.46
C GLU A 19 4.79 -6.39 -6.03
N GLN A 20 5.09 -5.10 -6.18
CA GLN A 20 6.37 -4.54 -5.71
C GLN A 20 6.51 -4.57 -4.19
N LEU A 21 5.40 -4.62 -3.46
CA LEU A 21 5.38 -4.78 -2.00
C LEU A 21 5.46 -6.25 -1.56
N GLY A 22 5.46 -7.20 -2.51
CA GLY A 22 5.53 -8.63 -2.22
C GLY A 22 4.20 -9.35 -2.25
N PHE A 23 3.12 -8.69 -2.69
CA PHE A 23 1.82 -9.34 -2.87
C PHE A 23 1.79 -10.16 -4.16
N THR A 24 1.03 -11.24 -4.15
CA THR A 24 0.76 -12.07 -5.32
C THR A 24 -0.74 -12.26 -5.49
N VAL A 25 -1.19 -12.31 -6.75
CA VAL A 25 -2.61 -12.58 -7.05
C VAL A 25 -2.92 -14.04 -6.70
N SER A 26 -3.90 -14.25 -5.83
CA SER A 26 -4.40 -15.61 -5.50
C SER A 26 -5.60 -15.99 -6.34
N ASP A 27 -6.49 -15.06 -6.63
CA ASP A 27 -7.71 -15.28 -7.38
C ASP A 27 -8.07 -14.08 -8.24
N ARG A 28 -8.54 -14.34 -9.47
CA ARG A 28 -9.10 -13.31 -10.37
C ARG A 28 -10.56 -13.64 -10.62
N PHE A 29 -11.41 -12.63 -10.55
CA PHE A 29 -12.86 -12.80 -10.74
C PHE A 29 -13.48 -11.51 -11.23
N THR A 30 -14.78 -11.56 -11.49
CA THR A 30 -15.57 -10.36 -11.80
C THR A 30 -16.65 -10.19 -10.75
N THR A 31 -16.93 -8.94 -10.41
CA THR A 31 -18.08 -8.60 -9.56
C THR A 31 -18.98 -7.67 -10.37
N GLY A 32 -20.19 -8.18 -10.73
CA GLY A 32 -20.98 -7.54 -11.76
C GLY A 32 -20.24 -7.53 -13.10
N TYR A 33 -19.94 -6.34 -13.62
CA TYR A 33 -19.18 -6.16 -14.86
C TYR A 33 -17.76 -5.65 -14.63
N THR A 34 -17.30 -5.63 -13.37
CA THR A 34 -15.99 -5.08 -13.04
C THR A 34 -14.98 -6.18 -12.73
N LEU A 35 -13.72 -5.87 -13.05
CA LEU A 35 -12.60 -6.75 -12.74
C LEU A 35 -12.27 -6.66 -11.26
N ALA A 36 -11.97 -7.81 -10.67
CA ALA A 36 -11.55 -7.90 -9.28
C ALA A 36 -10.50 -8.98 -9.09
N CYS A 37 -9.75 -8.89 -8.01
CA CYS A 37 -8.83 -9.95 -7.62
C CYS A 37 -8.59 -9.91 -6.12
N TRP A 38 -8.14 -11.05 -5.59
CA TRP A 38 -7.52 -11.10 -4.27
C TRP A 38 -6.02 -11.19 -4.43
N MET A 39 -5.30 -10.48 -3.57
CA MET A 39 -3.85 -10.55 -3.47
C MET A 39 -3.44 -10.86 -2.04
N GLU A 40 -2.40 -11.67 -1.88
CA GLU A 40 -1.87 -12.05 -0.58
C GLU A 40 -0.42 -11.62 -0.45
N GLY A 41 -0.06 -11.05 0.68
CA GLY A 41 1.27 -10.60 1.00
C GLY A 41 1.33 -9.92 2.37
N LEU A 42 2.52 -9.81 2.93
CA LEU A 42 2.74 -9.17 4.22
C LEU A 42 1.78 -9.66 5.32
N ASN A 43 1.51 -10.97 5.31
CA ASN A 43 0.59 -11.65 6.24
C ASN A 43 -0.86 -11.16 6.18
N GLY A 44 -1.27 -10.60 5.05
CA GLY A 44 -2.63 -10.09 4.85
C GLY A 44 -3.18 -10.44 3.48
N ARG A 45 -4.46 -10.16 3.31
CA ARG A 45 -5.16 -10.30 2.03
C ARG A 45 -5.90 -9.02 1.72
N ILE A 46 -5.71 -8.51 0.51
CA ILE A 46 -6.48 -7.39 -0.02
C ILE A 46 -7.33 -7.84 -1.19
N GLU A 47 -8.45 -7.15 -1.39
CA GLU A 47 -9.27 -7.28 -2.58
C GLU A 47 -9.17 -5.98 -3.37
N LEU A 48 -8.86 -6.08 -4.66
CA LEU A 48 -8.87 -4.94 -5.57
C LEU A 48 -10.09 -5.05 -6.48
N ILE A 49 -10.85 -3.97 -6.59
CA ILE A 49 -12.02 -3.89 -7.46
C ILE A 49 -11.88 -2.66 -8.35
N GLN A 50 -11.84 -2.86 -9.67
CA GLN A 50 -11.86 -1.73 -10.59
C GLN A 50 -13.27 -1.15 -10.68
N ILE A 51 -13.36 0.17 -10.55
CA ILE A 51 -14.67 0.85 -10.59
C ILE A 51 -14.83 1.63 -11.91
N PRO A 52 -16.06 1.78 -12.41
CA PRO A 52 -16.33 2.65 -13.55
C PRO A 52 -16.34 4.13 -13.11
N GLU A 53 -15.95 5.01 -14.00
CA GLU A 53 -15.99 6.46 -13.79
C GLU A 53 -15.37 6.87 -12.44
N PRO A 54 -14.09 6.54 -12.19
CA PRO A 54 -13.48 6.74 -10.88
C PRO A 54 -13.43 8.22 -10.50
N LYS A 55 -13.73 8.49 -9.22
CA LYS A 55 -13.53 9.78 -8.59
C LYS A 55 -12.27 9.70 -7.71
N PRO A 56 -11.49 10.77 -7.61
CA PRO A 56 -10.32 10.77 -6.72
C PRO A 56 -10.71 10.44 -5.29
N ALA A 57 -9.87 9.67 -4.61
CA ALA A 57 -10.03 9.41 -3.18
C ALA A 57 -9.81 10.72 -2.39
N PRO A 58 -10.53 10.91 -1.26
CA PRO A 58 -10.19 11.98 -0.33
C PRO A 58 -8.74 11.84 0.16
N ASP A 59 -8.09 12.98 0.42
CA ASP A 59 -6.74 12.97 0.99
C ASP A 59 -6.82 12.70 2.50
N ALA A 60 -7.00 11.44 2.85
CA ALA A 60 -7.15 11.02 4.24
C ALA A 60 -5.88 11.22 5.08
N PHE A 61 -4.71 11.30 4.45
CA PHE A 61 -3.45 11.57 5.16
C PHE A 61 -3.25 13.06 5.42
N GLY A 62 -3.53 13.90 4.43
CA GLY A 62 -3.36 15.35 4.55
C GLY A 62 -4.53 16.06 5.25
N ASP A 63 -5.73 15.47 5.23
CA ASP A 63 -6.94 16.04 5.84
C ASP A 63 -7.52 15.08 6.89
N GLU A 64 -7.29 15.38 8.16
CA GLU A 64 -7.70 14.55 9.29
C GLU A 64 -9.20 14.62 9.63
N HIS A 65 -10.00 15.36 8.87
CA HIS A 65 -11.41 15.57 9.16
C HIS A 65 -12.34 14.52 8.58
N TYR A 66 -11.84 13.65 7.69
CA TYR A 66 -12.64 12.58 7.11
C TYR A 66 -12.87 11.44 8.10
N VAL A 67 -14.14 11.06 8.27
CA VAL A 67 -14.54 9.92 9.08
C VAL A 67 -14.53 8.65 8.21
N GLY A 68 -14.00 7.56 8.73
CA GLY A 68 -14.00 6.27 8.05
C GLY A 68 -12.64 5.60 8.07
N TYR A 69 -12.43 4.70 7.11
CA TYR A 69 -11.15 4.02 6.98
C TYR A 69 -10.05 5.01 6.61
N TYR A 70 -8.93 4.92 7.30
CA TYR A 70 -7.81 5.81 7.10
C TYR A 70 -6.69 5.15 6.29
N HIS A 71 -6.12 4.06 6.80
CA HIS A 71 -5.03 3.36 6.13
C HIS A 71 -5.03 1.88 6.45
N LEU A 72 -4.31 1.11 5.64
CA LEU A 72 -3.90 -0.25 5.99
C LEU A 72 -2.52 -0.17 6.62
N SER A 73 -2.29 -0.96 7.66
CA SER A 73 -1.00 -1.04 8.34
C SER A 73 -0.42 -2.44 8.19
N PHE A 74 0.85 -2.51 7.78
CA PHE A 74 1.57 -3.76 7.61
C PHE A 74 2.71 -3.83 8.61
N ASP A 75 2.71 -4.91 9.40
CA ASP A 75 3.76 -5.14 10.40
C ASP A 75 4.98 -5.80 9.74
N LEU A 76 6.08 -5.08 9.71
CA LEU A 76 7.34 -5.53 9.13
C LEU A 76 8.36 -6.01 10.19
N THR A 77 7.93 -6.20 11.42
CA THR A 77 8.85 -6.59 12.52
C THR A 77 9.65 -7.84 12.18
N GLU A 78 9.01 -8.84 11.58
CA GLU A 78 9.68 -10.09 11.18
C GLU A 78 10.31 -10.00 9.77
N ALA A 79 9.99 -8.96 8.99
CA ALA A 79 10.45 -8.84 7.61
C ALA A 79 11.74 -8.03 7.47
N THR A 80 12.00 -7.12 8.38
CA THR A 80 13.20 -6.28 8.36
C THR A 80 13.62 -5.89 9.77
N THR A 81 14.92 -5.65 9.93
CA THR A 81 15.48 -5.12 11.18
C THR A 81 15.65 -3.59 11.13
N ASP A 82 15.38 -2.96 9.97
CA ASP A 82 15.65 -1.55 9.72
C ASP A 82 14.67 -1.02 8.69
N LEU A 83 13.65 -0.29 9.15
CA LEU A 83 12.62 0.26 8.28
C LEU A 83 13.17 1.31 7.29
N PRO A 84 14.08 2.23 7.68
CA PRO A 84 14.68 3.16 6.71
C PRO A 84 15.35 2.45 5.54
N THR A 85 16.16 1.45 5.79
CA THR A 85 16.84 0.67 4.74
C THR A 85 15.83 -0.08 3.86
N TRP A 86 14.81 -0.66 4.46
CA TRP A 86 13.75 -1.35 3.73
C TRP A 86 13.01 -0.39 2.78
N LEU A 87 12.67 0.80 3.28
CA LEU A 87 12.00 1.82 2.46
C LEU A 87 12.89 2.35 1.34
N ASP A 88 14.17 2.57 1.61
CA ASP A 88 15.13 3.01 0.59
C ASP A 88 15.25 1.99 -0.54
N SER A 89 15.28 0.70 -0.21
CA SER A 89 15.28 -0.39 -1.21
C SER A 89 13.99 -0.38 -2.02
N LEU A 90 12.86 -0.11 -1.39
CA LEU A 90 11.58 -0.02 -2.08
C LEU A 90 11.56 1.18 -3.05
N LYS A 91 12.05 2.34 -2.61
CA LYS A 91 12.17 3.54 -3.46
C LYS A 91 13.00 3.26 -4.71
N GLU A 92 14.12 2.57 -4.56
CA GLU A 92 14.99 2.23 -5.69
C GLU A 92 14.30 1.26 -6.67
N ARG A 93 13.57 0.27 -6.17
CA ARG A 93 12.81 -0.64 -7.05
C ARG A 93 11.76 0.11 -7.86
N PHE A 94 10.98 1.00 -7.23
CA PHE A 94 9.98 1.78 -7.94
C PHE A 94 10.60 2.72 -8.97
N LYS A 95 11.75 3.29 -8.65
CA LYS A 95 12.49 4.15 -9.59
C LYS A 95 12.94 3.38 -10.83
N GLU A 96 13.44 2.15 -10.65
CA GLU A 96 13.88 1.30 -11.75
C GLU A 96 12.71 0.84 -12.61
N VAL A 97 11.63 0.33 -12.02
CA VAL A 97 10.46 -0.11 -12.79
C VAL A 97 9.76 1.05 -13.48
N ALA A 98 9.79 2.25 -12.92
CA ALA A 98 9.25 3.45 -13.56
C ALA A 98 10.05 3.86 -14.81
N LYS A 99 11.36 3.60 -14.85
CA LYS A 99 12.18 3.80 -16.05
C LYS A 99 11.82 2.83 -17.15
N ASP A 100 11.65 1.54 -16.80
CA ASP A 100 11.41 0.48 -17.75
C ASP A 100 9.96 0.49 -18.27
N GLU A 101 9.00 0.81 -17.41
CA GLU A 101 7.57 0.80 -17.70
C GLU A 101 6.89 2.08 -17.18
N PRO A 102 7.17 3.25 -17.78
CA PRO A 102 6.67 4.54 -17.26
C PRO A 102 5.15 4.70 -17.37
N SER A 103 4.48 3.92 -18.22
CA SER A 103 3.01 3.91 -18.30
C SER A 103 2.36 3.12 -17.17
N GLN A 104 3.11 2.22 -16.53
CA GLN A 104 2.61 1.32 -15.48
C GLN A 104 3.01 1.78 -14.09
N PHE A 105 4.20 2.35 -13.94
CA PHE A 105 4.76 2.72 -12.65
C PHE A 105 5.10 4.21 -12.59
N GLN A 106 4.88 4.77 -11.39
CA GLN A 106 5.36 6.09 -11.00
C GLN A 106 6.42 5.93 -9.91
N PRO A 107 7.29 6.90 -9.71
CA PRO A 107 8.16 6.91 -8.52
C PRO A 107 7.31 6.81 -7.26
N LEU A 108 7.83 6.09 -6.26
CA LEU A 108 7.11 5.89 -5.00
C LEU A 108 6.86 7.23 -4.30
N LYS A 109 5.61 7.48 -3.93
CA LYS A 109 5.25 8.67 -3.15
C LYS A 109 5.28 8.33 -1.67
N VAL A 110 6.25 8.89 -0.96
CA VAL A 110 6.37 8.76 0.49
C VAL A 110 5.58 9.88 1.16
N LEU A 111 4.64 9.52 2.04
CA LEU A 111 3.81 10.46 2.78
C LEU A 111 4.45 10.83 4.12
N LEU A 112 5.12 9.87 4.74
CA LEU A 112 5.87 10.06 5.98
C LEU A 112 7.12 9.20 5.94
N GLU A 113 8.28 9.84 6.02
CA GLU A 113 9.57 9.14 6.13
C GLU A 113 9.63 8.39 7.48
N PRO A 114 10.42 7.30 7.57
CA PRO A 114 10.52 6.53 8.80
C PRO A 114 10.84 7.39 10.01
N THR A 115 10.02 7.26 11.03
CA THR A 115 10.16 7.98 12.30
C THR A 115 9.82 7.06 13.45
N GLN A 116 10.39 7.34 14.62
CA GLN A 116 10.09 6.58 15.83
C GLN A 116 8.84 7.15 16.49
N GLN A 117 8.00 6.24 16.97
CA GLN A 117 6.77 6.59 17.67
C GLN A 117 6.56 5.68 18.87
N ALA A 118 6.32 6.27 20.03
CA ALA A 118 5.92 5.53 21.22
C ALA A 118 4.42 5.23 21.14
N ILE A 119 4.06 3.95 21.21
CA ILE A 119 2.67 3.51 21.22
C ILE A 119 2.50 2.54 22.39
N GLY A 120 1.74 2.95 23.40
CA GLY A 120 1.66 2.20 24.65
C GLY A 120 3.03 2.13 25.32
N ASN A 121 3.47 0.92 25.64
CA ASN A 121 4.76 0.67 26.28
C ASN A 121 5.86 0.29 25.28
N ASN A 122 5.61 0.41 23.99
CA ASN A 122 6.51 0.00 22.93
C ASN A 122 6.95 1.18 22.06
N VAL A 123 8.11 1.03 21.43
CA VAL A 123 8.61 1.97 20.44
C VAL A 123 8.57 1.30 19.06
N TYR A 124 8.03 2.01 18.10
CA TYR A 124 7.90 1.56 16.72
C TYR A 124 8.61 2.52 15.76
N GLU A 125 9.14 1.98 14.68
CA GLU A 125 9.40 2.74 13.47
C GLU A 125 8.14 2.73 12.62
N VAL A 126 7.76 3.88 12.07
CA VAL A 126 6.53 4.04 11.28
C VAL A 126 6.87 4.84 10.02
N ALA A 127 6.34 4.41 8.89
CA ALA A 127 6.43 5.12 7.61
C ALA A 127 5.12 4.99 6.85
N PHE A 128 4.81 5.97 5.99
CA PHE A 128 3.63 5.95 5.14
C PHE A 128 4.00 6.19 3.69
N ILE A 129 3.36 5.45 2.81
CA ILE A 129 3.42 5.67 1.36
C ILE A 129 2.00 5.81 0.81
N ALA A 130 1.88 6.35 -0.40
CA ALA A 130 0.62 6.35 -1.15
C ALA A 130 0.62 5.22 -2.16
N ASP A 131 -0.51 4.53 -2.30
CA ASP A 131 -0.70 3.58 -3.42
C ASP A 131 -1.00 4.32 -4.72
N THR A 132 -1.34 3.58 -5.80
CA THR A 132 -1.59 4.16 -7.12
C THR A 132 -2.79 5.12 -7.18
N ASP A 133 -3.71 5.01 -6.24
CA ASP A 133 -4.90 5.85 -6.13
C ASP A 133 -4.75 6.91 -5.03
N GLY A 134 -3.58 7.00 -4.40
CA GLY A 134 -3.31 7.94 -3.32
C GLY A 134 -3.71 7.48 -1.94
N LEU A 135 -4.11 6.21 -1.77
CA LEU A 135 -4.50 5.67 -0.46
C LEU A 135 -3.27 5.50 0.44
N PRO A 136 -3.35 5.93 1.72
CA PRO A 136 -2.24 5.77 2.63
C PRO A 136 -2.02 4.32 3.03
N LEU A 137 -0.77 3.87 3.00
CA LEU A 137 -0.34 2.58 3.52
C LEU A 137 0.72 2.83 4.57
N GLU A 138 0.52 2.27 5.76
CA GLU A 138 1.48 2.35 6.86
C GLU A 138 2.33 1.11 6.90
N PHE A 139 3.63 1.30 7.13
CA PHE A 139 4.55 0.23 7.51
C PHE A 139 5.03 0.48 8.91
N ILE A 140 4.90 -0.52 9.77
CA ILE A 140 5.23 -0.42 11.17
C ILE A 140 6.18 -1.55 11.57
N ARG A 141 7.18 -1.24 12.38
CA ARG A 141 8.13 -2.21 12.91
C ARG A 141 8.35 -1.95 14.40
N ARG A 142 8.17 -2.96 15.20
CA ARG A 142 8.46 -2.87 16.63
C ARG A 142 9.98 -2.90 16.85
N MET A 143 10.48 -1.96 17.63
CA MET A 143 11.92 -1.80 17.87
C MET A 143 12.42 -2.56 19.12
N ASN A 144 11.53 -2.86 20.05
CA ASN A 144 11.90 -3.48 21.34
C ASN A 144 11.23 -4.82 21.62
#